data_620c424323fd9a94dfa2d9433b523af1
#
_entry.id   620c424323fd9a94dfa2d9433b523af1
#
_cell.length_a   1.000
_cell.length_b   1.000
_cell.length_c   1.000
_cell.angle_alpha   90.00
_cell.angle_beta   90.00
_cell.angle_gamma   90.00
#
_symmetry.space_group_name_H-M   'P 1'
#
loop_
_entity.id
_entity.type
_entity.pdbx_description
1 polymer ?
#
loop_
_entity_poly.entity_id
_entity_poly.type
_entity_poly.pdbx_seq_one_letter_code
_entity_poly.pdbx_strand_id
1 'polypeptide(L)'
;ESTGEDPSLNSLFAAEIVKGFQGDDVKASGKIAACVKHFAAYGAAQAGRDYNTVELCERTLRDYYLPSYKAAVDAGVKLVMTSFNTVNDIPATGNQWLMKEILRKEFGFDGVLITDFTAIPEMIRHGYAADERDAALKAIQAGVDIDMMSGCYAGNLKSLVEDGEVDESAIDECVLRILKLKNDLGLFENPYKDADAKKEKEAILCREHRALARKAASESFVLLKNDGLLPLDLSKKIAFIGPYTQNTELQSSWAFTGDPKDTVSIQDAAEECMDASRTSFTPGCPVLGNDVVLTGFTGSVNQAISNEELSEMKAAAIQAAREAELVVMPLGEHFLQSGEATSRAFLDLPEIQMELFRAVYEVNPNIVVVLFNGRPLDLREISQKARAILEVWLPGTEGGHAI
;
A
#
# COMPACT_ATOMS: atom_id res chain seq x y z
N GLU A 1 -0.82 -2.75 -2.34
CA GLU A 1 -1.87 -3.55 -1.71
C GLU A 1 -2.41 -4.56 -2.71
N SER A 2 -2.12 -5.81 -2.48
CA SER A 2 -2.46 -6.88 -3.42
C SER A 2 -3.17 -8.01 -2.67
N THR A 3 -4.20 -8.56 -3.30
CA THR A 3 -4.89 -9.77 -2.81
C THR A 3 -4.21 -11.05 -3.30
N GLY A 4 -2.98 -10.96 -3.79
CA GLY A 4 -2.18 -12.05 -4.33
C GLY A 4 -2.05 -12.01 -5.84
N GLU A 5 -1.40 -13.04 -6.40
CA GLU A 5 -1.09 -13.15 -7.83
C GLU A 5 -2.15 -13.90 -8.65
N ASP A 6 -3.13 -14.51 -8.00
CA ASP A 6 -4.21 -15.24 -8.68
C ASP A 6 -5.30 -14.30 -9.18
N PRO A 7 -5.47 -14.13 -10.51
CA PRO A 7 -6.47 -13.23 -11.08
C PRO A 7 -7.91 -13.65 -10.75
N SER A 8 -8.17 -14.94 -10.53
CA SER A 8 -9.52 -15.41 -10.16
C SER A 8 -9.88 -15.00 -8.75
N LEU A 9 -8.96 -15.19 -7.79
CA LEU A 9 -9.15 -14.74 -6.41
C LEU A 9 -9.26 -13.23 -6.34
N ASN A 10 -8.38 -12.50 -7.05
CA ASN A 10 -8.43 -11.04 -7.11
C ASN A 10 -9.76 -10.52 -7.72
N SER A 11 -10.32 -11.23 -8.69
CA SER A 11 -11.63 -10.90 -9.27
C SER A 11 -12.78 -11.03 -8.24
N LEU A 12 -12.75 -12.07 -7.40
CA LEU A 12 -13.72 -12.23 -6.32
C LEU A 12 -13.63 -11.08 -5.31
N PHE A 13 -12.41 -10.74 -4.86
CA PHE A 13 -12.20 -9.61 -3.95
C PHE A 13 -12.66 -8.28 -4.56
N ALA A 14 -12.32 -8.01 -5.82
CA ALA A 14 -12.71 -6.78 -6.50
C ALA A 14 -14.25 -6.63 -6.54
N ALA A 15 -14.97 -7.68 -6.90
CA ALA A 15 -16.42 -7.68 -6.94
C ALA A 15 -17.04 -7.45 -5.53
N GLU A 16 -16.55 -8.15 -4.52
CA GLU A 16 -17.09 -8.04 -3.16
C GLU A 16 -16.76 -6.69 -2.51
N ILE A 17 -15.59 -6.11 -2.79
CA ILE A 17 -15.23 -4.76 -2.34
C ILE A 17 -16.19 -3.72 -2.95
N VAL A 18 -16.47 -3.81 -4.26
CA VAL A 18 -17.44 -2.91 -4.92
C VAL A 18 -18.81 -3.01 -4.27
N LYS A 19 -19.33 -4.22 -4.06
CA LYS A 19 -20.61 -4.46 -3.38
C LYS A 19 -20.61 -3.94 -1.94
N GLY A 20 -19.50 -4.12 -1.21
CA GLY A 20 -19.35 -3.63 0.17
C GLY A 20 -19.48 -2.11 0.27
N PHE A 21 -18.78 -1.39 -0.61
CA PHE A 21 -18.84 0.08 -0.64
C PHE A 21 -20.18 0.62 -1.15
N GLN A 22 -20.68 0.07 -2.24
CA GLN A 22 -21.86 0.62 -2.93
C GLN A 22 -23.18 0.06 -2.40
N GLY A 23 -23.20 -1.17 -1.84
CA GLY A 23 -24.42 -1.87 -1.50
C GLY A 23 -25.33 -2.10 -2.71
N ASP A 24 -26.61 -2.34 -2.48
CA ASP A 24 -27.63 -2.49 -3.52
C ASP A 24 -28.06 -1.13 -4.08
N ASP A 25 -27.89 -0.07 -3.31
CA ASP A 25 -28.21 1.32 -3.69
C ASP A 25 -27.14 2.27 -3.15
N VAL A 26 -26.34 2.83 -4.04
CA VAL A 26 -25.27 3.77 -3.69
C VAL A 26 -25.79 5.08 -3.08
N LYS A 27 -27.07 5.39 -3.26
CA LYS A 27 -27.77 6.54 -2.66
C LYS A 27 -28.07 6.33 -1.16
N ALA A 28 -28.08 5.08 -0.68
CA ALA A 28 -28.39 4.75 0.71
C ALA A 28 -27.35 5.36 1.66
N SER A 29 -27.76 5.64 2.92
CA SER A 29 -26.86 6.12 3.97
C SER A 29 -25.75 5.11 4.25
N GLY A 30 -24.52 5.59 4.47
CA GLY A 30 -23.35 4.76 4.70
C GLY A 30 -22.80 4.07 3.45
N LYS A 31 -23.27 4.44 2.25
CA LYS A 31 -22.76 3.92 0.97
C LYS A 31 -22.04 5.00 0.19
N ILE A 32 -20.98 4.60 -0.53
CA ILE A 32 -20.15 5.48 -1.36
C ILE A 32 -19.87 4.82 -2.71
N ALA A 33 -19.54 5.63 -3.71
CA ALA A 33 -19.07 5.11 -5.00
C ALA A 33 -17.69 4.47 -4.85
N ALA A 34 -17.54 3.25 -5.35
CA ALA A 34 -16.25 2.58 -5.44
C ALA A 34 -15.49 3.05 -6.69
N CYS A 35 -14.16 3.09 -6.60
CA CYS A 35 -13.25 3.32 -7.70
C CYS A 35 -12.29 2.15 -7.83
N VAL A 36 -12.36 1.40 -8.94
CA VAL A 36 -11.37 0.37 -9.21
C VAL A 36 -10.13 1.00 -9.86
N LYS A 37 -8.93 0.64 -9.37
CA LYS A 37 -7.68 1.28 -9.79
C LYS A 37 -6.48 0.34 -9.64
N HIS A 38 -5.37 0.58 -10.34
CA HIS A 38 -5.21 1.61 -11.37
C HIS A 38 -5.23 0.93 -12.74
N PHE A 39 -6.05 1.40 -13.68
CA PHE A 39 -6.32 0.73 -14.94
C PHE A 39 -5.31 1.14 -16.02
N ALA A 40 -4.38 0.23 -16.45
CA ALA A 40 -4.26 -1.15 -16.07
C ALA A 40 -2.79 -1.58 -16.05
N ALA A 41 -2.57 -2.81 -15.60
CA ALA A 41 -1.25 -3.46 -15.57
C ALA A 41 -0.19 -2.75 -14.71
N TYR A 42 -0.59 -1.93 -13.76
CA TYR A 42 0.29 -1.08 -12.96
C TYR A 42 1.36 -1.87 -12.16
N GLY A 43 1.03 -3.09 -11.71
CA GLY A 43 1.97 -3.97 -11.03
C GLY A 43 2.99 -4.67 -11.92
N ALA A 44 2.91 -4.49 -13.25
CA ALA A 44 3.80 -5.15 -14.21
C ALA A 44 4.99 -4.28 -14.65
N ALA A 45 5.25 -3.15 -13.98
CA ALA A 45 6.33 -2.24 -14.33
C ALA A 45 7.68 -2.95 -14.35
N GLN A 46 8.43 -2.75 -15.43
CA GLN A 46 9.74 -3.40 -15.65
C GLN A 46 10.70 -3.11 -14.49
N ALA A 47 11.35 -4.15 -14.00
CA ALA A 47 12.29 -4.10 -12.87
C ALA A 47 11.71 -3.50 -11.57
N GLY A 48 10.39 -3.54 -11.40
CA GLY A 48 9.72 -2.95 -10.23
C GLY A 48 9.84 -1.43 -10.16
N ARG A 49 10.13 -0.76 -11.28
CA ARG A 49 10.20 0.70 -11.35
C ARG A 49 8.80 1.27 -11.47
N ASP A 50 8.30 1.74 -10.36
CA ASP A 50 6.99 2.35 -10.29
C ASP A 50 6.82 3.50 -11.31
N TYR A 51 5.61 3.71 -11.82
CA TYR A 51 5.24 4.69 -12.85
C TYR A 51 5.77 4.43 -14.27
N ASN A 52 6.64 3.43 -14.46
CA ASN A 52 7.39 3.24 -15.68
C ASN A 52 6.75 2.25 -16.67
N THR A 53 7.59 1.75 -17.57
CA THR A 53 7.20 0.98 -18.75
C THR A 53 6.63 -0.38 -18.38
N VAL A 54 5.51 -0.72 -19.02
CA VAL A 54 4.94 -2.07 -19.03
C VAL A 54 4.86 -2.55 -20.48
N GLU A 55 5.55 -3.64 -20.79
CA GLU A 55 5.47 -4.34 -22.06
C GLU A 55 4.87 -5.72 -21.86
N LEU A 56 3.67 -5.91 -22.34
CA LEU A 56 2.92 -7.16 -22.24
C LEU A 56 2.27 -7.50 -23.57
N CYS A 57 2.34 -8.78 -23.97
CA CYS A 57 1.49 -9.19 -25.07
C CYS A 57 0.01 -9.15 -24.61
N GLU A 58 -0.88 -8.91 -25.56
CA GLU A 58 -2.33 -8.79 -25.28
C GLU A 58 -2.90 -10.00 -24.54
N ARG A 59 -2.43 -11.21 -24.84
CA ARG A 59 -2.82 -12.42 -24.13
C ARG A 59 -2.51 -12.34 -22.64
N THR A 60 -1.29 -11.97 -22.27
CA THR A 60 -0.89 -11.85 -20.86
C THR A 60 -1.71 -10.76 -20.16
N LEU A 61 -1.94 -9.64 -20.83
CA LEU A 61 -2.79 -8.57 -20.31
C LEU A 61 -4.21 -9.08 -20.01
N ARG A 62 -4.81 -9.84 -20.95
CA ARG A 62 -6.15 -10.38 -20.81
C ARG A 62 -6.28 -11.53 -19.81
N ASP A 63 -5.24 -12.37 -19.70
CA ASP A 63 -5.30 -13.53 -18.82
C ASP A 63 -5.02 -13.16 -17.34
N TYR A 64 -4.19 -12.15 -17.08
CA TYR A 64 -3.71 -11.86 -15.72
C TYR A 64 -4.09 -10.50 -15.15
N TYR A 65 -4.16 -9.45 -15.98
CA TYR A 65 -4.33 -8.08 -15.48
C TYR A 65 -5.73 -7.51 -15.65
N LEU A 66 -6.47 -7.91 -16.68
CA LEU A 66 -7.81 -7.39 -16.95
C LEU A 66 -8.95 -8.08 -16.20
N PRO A 67 -8.87 -9.36 -15.78
CA PRO A 67 -10.02 -10.07 -15.21
C PRO A 67 -10.60 -9.40 -13.96
N SER A 68 -9.77 -8.89 -13.05
CA SER A 68 -10.23 -8.24 -11.82
C SER A 68 -10.95 -6.91 -12.10
N TYR A 69 -10.50 -6.15 -13.09
CA TYR A 69 -11.21 -4.94 -13.53
C TYR A 69 -12.56 -5.27 -14.16
N LYS A 70 -12.61 -6.31 -14.99
CA LYS A 70 -13.88 -6.78 -15.57
C LYS A 70 -14.86 -7.20 -14.48
N ALA A 71 -14.39 -7.93 -13.47
CA ALA A 71 -15.22 -8.33 -12.33
C ALA A 71 -15.75 -7.14 -11.54
N ALA A 72 -14.94 -6.09 -11.34
CA ALA A 72 -15.39 -4.85 -10.71
C ALA A 72 -16.43 -4.11 -11.55
N VAL A 73 -16.26 -4.07 -12.88
CA VAL A 73 -17.23 -3.48 -13.80
C VAL A 73 -18.54 -4.26 -13.77
N ASP A 74 -18.50 -5.60 -13.82
CA ASP A 74 -19.67 -6.46 -13.71
C ASP A 74 -20.41 -6.33 -12.37
N ALA A 75 -19.67 -5.99 -11.31
CA ALA A 75 -20.25 -5.66 -10.00
C ALA A 75 -20.82 -4.24 -9.92
N GLY A 76 -20.77 -3.46 -11.01
CA GLY A 76 -21.37 -2.13 -11.11
C GLY A 76 -20.54 -0.99 -10.52
N VAL A 77 -19.22 -1.10 -10.52
CA VAL A 77 -18.33 -0.03 -10.03
C VAL A 77 -18.64 1.30 -10.71
N LYS A 78 -18.66 2.38 -9.93
CA LYS A 78 -19.04 3.71 -10.45
C LYS A 78 -17.89 4.49 -11.04
N LEU A 79 -16.64 4.24 -10.60
CA LEU A 79 -15.46 4.93 -11.12
C LEU A 79 -14.36 3.94 -11.47
N VAL A 80 -13.58 4.33 -12.48
CA VAL A 80 -12.28 3.71 -12.81
C VAL A 80 -11.24 4.81 -12.83
N MET A 81 -10.05 4.52 -12.26
CA MET A 81 -8.91 5.43 -12.31
C MET A 81 -7.84 4.88 -13.25
N THR A 82 -7.31 5.73 -14.13
CA THR A 82 -6.20 5.35 -15.02
C THR A 82 -4.91 5.15 -14.23
N SER A 83 -3.98 4.35 -14.77
CA SER A 83 -2.66 4.16 -14.17
C SER A 83 -1.61 5.11 -14.76
N PHE A 84 -0.50 5.30 -14.05
CA PHE A 84 0.61 6.14 -14.49
C PHE A 84 1.48 5.51 -15.59
N ASN A 85 1.64 4.19 -15.54
CA ASN A 85 2.54 3.44 -16.40
C ASN A 85 2.14 3.49 -17.88
N THR A 86 3.12 3.27 -18.76
CA THR A 86 2.82 2.96 -20.16
C THR A 86 2.36 1.50 -20.28
N VAL A 87 1.51 1.23 -21.26
CA VAL A 87 1.18 -0.12 -21.72
C VAL A 87 1.54 -0.18 -23.19
N ASN A 88 2.58 -0.95 -23.52
CA ASN A 88 3.11 -1.05 -24.88
C ASN A 88 3.39 0.33 -25.48
N ASP A 89 4.27 1.08 -24.83
CA ASP A 89 4.74 2.44 -25.16
C ASP A 89 3.71 3.57 -25.05
N ILE A 90 2.44 3.29 -24.79
CA ILE A 90 1.41 4.32 -24.67
C ILE A 90 1.04 4.50 -23.18
N PRO A 91 1.16 5.72 -22.60
CA PRO A 91 0.67 6.00 -21.27
C PRO A 91 -0.79 5.62 -21.12
N ALA A 92 -1.14 4.88 -20.05
CA ALA A 92 -2.49 4.34 -19.89
C ALA A 92 -3.56 5.43 -19.99
N THR A 93 -3.32 6.62 -19.43
CA THR A 93 -4.24 7.78 -19.48
C THR A 93 -4.55 8.23 -20.91
N GLY A 94 -3.59 8.13 -21.85
CA GLY A 94 -3.77 8.49 -23.27
C GLY A 94 -4.06 7.30 -24.18
N ASN A 95 -4.19 6.09 -23.64
CA ASN A 95 -4.33 4.88 -24.43
C ASN A 95 -5.79 4.63 -24.85
N GLN A 96 -6.14 5.09 -26.07
CA GLN A 96 -7.51 4.96 -26.61
C GLN A 96 -7.96 3.50 -26.72
N TRP A 97 -7.07 2.58 -27.09
CA TRP A 97 -7.42 1.16 -27.17
C TRP A 97 -7.82 0.62 -25.80
N LEU A 98 -7.01 0.91 -24.77
CA LEU A 98 -7.27 0.42 -23.42
C LEU A 98 -8.56 1.04 -22.83
N MET A 99 -8.76 2.36 -23.00
CA MET A 99 -9.86 3.08 -22.38
C MET A 99 -11.18 2.95 -23.18
N LYS A 100 -11.14 3.03 -24.52
CA LYS A 100 -12.35 2.98 -25.34
C LYS A 100 -12.70 1.56 -25.76
N GLU A 101 -11.75 0.81 -26.34
CA GLU A 101 -12.10 -0.51 -26.89
C GLU A 101 -12.27 -1.54 -25.76
N ILE A 102 -11.32 -1.62 -24.81
CA ILE A 102 -11.41 -2.60 -23.73
C ILE A 102 -12.40 -2.15 -22.65
N LEU A 103 -12.16 -0.99 -22.01
CA LEU A 103 -12.95 -0.59 -20.84
C LEU A 103 -14.39 -0.22 -21.22
N ARG A 104 -14.58 0.70 -22.19
CA ARG A 104 -15.93 1.18 -22.55
C ARG A 104 -16.72 0.15 -23.36
N LYS A 105 -16.15 -0.37 -24.47
CA LYS A 105 -16.90 -1.22 -25.40
C LYS A 105 -16.94 -2.68 -24.94
N GLU A 106 -15.79 -3.28 -24.67
CA GLU A 106 -15.73 -4.71 -24.35
C GLU A 106 -16.27 -5.00 -22.95
N PHE A 107 -15.85 -4.21 -21.93
CA PHE A 107 -16.32 -4.39 -20.56
C PHE A 107 -17.69 -3.77 -20.31
N GLY A 108 -18.11 -2.83 -21.13
CA GLY A 108 -19.40 -2.15 -20.99
C GLY A 108 -19.41 -1.10 -19.85
N PHE A 109 -18.26 -0.55 -19.48
CA PHE A 109 -18.18 0.45 -18.42
C PHE A 109 -18.83 1.77 -18.85
N ASP A 110 -19.87 2.20 -18.15
CA ASP A 110 -20.61 3.45 -18.39
C ASP A 110 -20.43 4.51 -17.30
N GLY A 111 -19.61 4.22 -16.27
CA GLY A 111 -19.31 5.12 -15.18
C GLY A 111 -18.24 6.17 -15.51
N VAL A 112 -17.73 6.84 -14.49
CA VAL A 112 -16.76 7.94 -14.62
C VAL A 112 -15.34 7.40 -14.67
N LEU A 113 -14.56 7.84 -15.67
CA LEU A 113 -13.14 7.57 -15.82
C LEU A 113 -12.35 8.79 -15.35
N ILE A 114 -11.61 8.66 -14.27
CA ILE A 114 -10.75 9.71 -13.68
C ILE A 114 -9.28 9.35 -13.89
N THR A 115 -8.42 10.35 -14.05
CA THR A 115 -6.97 10.10 -14.05
C THR A 115 -6.47 9.82 -12.63
N ASP A 116 -5.28 9.23 -12.53
CA ASP A 116 -4.49 9.35 -11.32
C ASP A 116 -3.96 10.78 -11.14
N PHE A 117 -3.38 11.09 -9.97
CA PHE A 117 -2.91 12.42 -9.61
C PHE A 117 -1.88 12.94 -10.61
N THR A 118 -2.21 14.04 -11.30
CA THR A 118 -1.36 14.67 -12.33
C THR A 118 -0.95 13.78 -13.50
N ALA A 119 -1.65 12.69 -13.79
CA ALA A 119 -1.25 11.74 -14.84
C ALA A 119 -1.32 12.31 -16.28
N ILE A 120 -2.11 13.37 -16.53
CA ILE A 120 -2.15 14.00 -17.86
C ILE A 120 -0.80 14.62 -18.21
N PRO A 121 -0.20 15.54 -17.44
CA PRO A 121 1.10 16.11 -17.78
C PRO A 121 2.25 15.08 -17.70
N GLU A 122 2.10 13.96 -17.02
CA GLU A 122 3.11 12.90 -17.03
C GLU A 122 3.31 12.29 -18.42
N MET A 123 2.31 12.32 -19.29
CA MET A 123 2.45 11.90 -20.69
C MET A 123 3.54 12.66 -21.44
N ILE A 124 3.89 13.89 -21.02
CA ILE A 124 5.00 14.67 -21.55
C ILE A 124 6.33 14.03 -21.15
N ARG A 125 6.45 13.61 -19.89
CA ARG A 125 7.66 12.94 -19.38
C ARG A 125 7.88 11.57 -20.02
N HIS A 126 6.81 10.88 -20.37
CA HIS A 126 6.87 9.65 -21.16
C HIS A 126 7.22 9.86 -22.64
N GLY A 127 7.33 11.12 -23.10
CA GLY A 127 7.60 11.45 -24.49
C GLY A 127 6.40 11.19 -25.43
N TYR A 128 5.21 10.97 -24.89
CA TYR A 128 4.00 10.72 -25.66
C TYR A 128 3.29 12.01 -26.04
N ALA A 129 3.30 13.04 -25.21
CA ALA A 129 2.76 14.35 -25.48
C ALA A 129 3.85 15.42 -25.58
N ALA A 130 3.65 16.42 -26.44
CA ALA A 130 4.60 17.51 -26.64
C ALA A 130 4.54 18.54 -25.51
N ASP A 131 3.34 18.86 -25.04
CA ASP A 131 3.03 19.84 -24.01
C ASP A 131 1.71 19.53 -23.32
N GLU A 132 1.26 20.39 -22.38
CA GLU A 132 0.02 20.18 -21.63
C GLU A 132 -1.24 20.22 -22.52
N ARG A 133 -1.21 21.01 -23.60
CA ARG A 133 -2.31 21.08 -24.56
C ARG A 133 -2.47 19.77 -25.32
N ASP A 134 -1.37 19.22 -25.85
CA ASP A 134 -1.33 17.93 -26.55
C ASP A 134 -1.68 16.78 -25.57
N ALA A 135 -1.23 16.86 -24.32
CA ALA A 135 -1.59 15.91 -23.30
C ALA A 135 -3.11 15.93 -23.00
N ALA A 136 -3.71 17.13 -22.85
CA ALA A 136 -5.15 17.27 -22.66
C ALA A 136 -5.94 16.73 -23.85
N LEU A 137 -5.50 17.01 -25.08
CA LEU A 137 -6.09 16.48 -26.32
C LEU A 137 -6.09 14.94 -26.32
N LYS A 138 -4.96 14.32 -26.01
CA LYS A 138 -4.82 12.85 -25.97
C LYS A 138 -5.67 12.21 -24.89
N ALA A 139 -5.75 12.82 -23.71
CA ALA A 139 -6.57 12.32 -22.62
C ALA A 139 -8.07 12.38 -22.92
N ILE A 140 -8.58 13.51 -23.44
CA ILE A 140 -10.00 13.61 -23.84
C ILE A 140 -10.34 12.69 -24.99
N GLN A 141 -9.43 12.53 -25.96
CA GLN A 141 -9.57 11.57 -27.05
C GLN A 141 -9.57 10.11 -26.56
N ALA A 142 -8.87 9.80 -25.45
CA ALA A 142 -8.95 8.50 -24.80
C ALA A 142 -10.26 8.30 -24.02
N GLY A 143 -11.05 9.34 -23.79
CA GLY A 143 -12.34 9.28 -23.11
C GLY A 143 -12.24 9.41 -21.58
N VAL A 144 -11.20 10.08 -21.10
CA VAL A 144 -11.03 10.44 -19.68
C VAL A 144 -11.97 11.57 -19.33
N ASP A 145 -12.76 11.40 -18.25
CA ASP A 145 -13.80 12.35 -17.86
C ASP A 145 -13.31 13.43 -16.88
N ILE A 146 -12.39 13.06 -15.98
CA ILE A 146 -11.89 13.95 -14.94
C ILE A 146 -10.35 13.95 -14.93
N ASP A 147 -9.80 15.16 -14.99
CA ASP A 147 -8.39 15.47 -14.74
C ASP A 147 -8.17 15.65 -13.24
N MET A 148 -7.43 14.73 -12.61
CA MET A 148 -7.16 14.80 -11.19
C MET A 148 -5.97 15.71 -10.90
N MET A 149 -6.28 16.94 -10.46
CA MET A 149 -5.39 17.95 -9.86
C MET A 149 -4.34 18.58 -10.79
N SER A 150 -4.29 18.24 -12.10
CA SER A 150 -3.27 18.85 -12.97
C SER A 150 -3.67 20.21 -13.54
N GLY A 151 -4.96 20.43 -13.74
CA GLY A 151 -5.47 21.64 -14.38
C GLY A 151 -5.31 21.65 -15.91
N CYS A 152 -4.80 20.60 -16.53
CA CYS A 152 -4.61 20.52 -17.99
C CYS A 152 -5.93 20.67 -18.73
N TYR A 153 -7.01 20.05 -18.25
CA TYR A 153 -8.32 20.22 -18.86
C TYR A 153 -8.85 21.65 -18.71
N ALA A 154 -8.76 22.21 -17.51
CA ALA A 154 -9.23 23.58 -17.24
C ALA A 154 -8.48 24.62 -18.07
N GLY A 155 -7.20 24.39 -18.33
CA GLY A 155 -6.35 25.31 -19.09
C GLY A 155 -6.49 25.19 -20.61
N ASN A 156 -6.90 24.01 -21.16
CA ASN A 156 -6.73 23.74 -22.58
C ASN A 156 -8.00 23.31 -23.32
N LEU A 157 -9.01 22.68 -22.68
CA LEU A 157 -10.16 22.14 -23.41
C LEU A 157 -10.95 23.20 -24.20
N LYS A 158 -11.08 24.41 -23.64
CA LYS A 158 -11.79 25.49 -24.35
C LYS A 158 -11.12 25.82 -25.68
N SER A 159 -9.82 26.02 -25.71
CA SER A 159 -9.09 26.34 -26.95
C SER A 159 -9.09 25.16 -27.93
N LEU A 160 -9.02 23.91 -27.44
CA LEU A 160 -9.11 22.73 -28.29
C LEU A 160 -10.44 22.62 -29.02
N VAL A 161 -11.56 23.04 -28.39
CA VAL A 161 -12.88 23.10 -29.04
C VAL A 161 -12.94 24.28 -30.01
N GLU A 162 -12.48 25.48 -29.61
CA GLU A 162 -12.49 26.67 -30.48
C GLU A 162 -11.66 26.47 -31.76
N ASP A 163 -10.54 25.73 -31.65
CA ASP A 163 -9.68 25.38 -32.78
C ASP A 163 -10.20 24.18 -33.62
N GLY A 164 -11.28 23.53 -33.16
CA GLY A 164 -11.91 22.40 -33.86
C GLY A 164 -11.17 21.07 -33.75
N GLU A 165 -10.24 20.92 -32.79
CA GLU A 165 -9.51 19.68 -32.53
C GLU A 165 -10.28 18.72 -31.63
N VAL A 166 -11.21 19.20 -30.83
CA VAL A 166 -12.12 18.44 -29.96
C VAL A 166 -13.55 18.84 -30.27
N ASP A 167 -14.42 17.87 -30.52
CA ASP A 167 -15.84 18.10 -30.62
C ASP A 167 -16.43 18.40 -29.24
N GLU A 168 -17.24 19.46 -29.11
CA GLU A 168 -17.88 19.84 -27.84
C GLU A 168 -18.70 18.68 -27.24
N SER A 169 -19.29 17.83 -28.10
CA SER A 169 -20.01 16.64 -27.66
C SER A 169 -19.17 15.67 -26.81
N ALA A 170 -17.87 15.61 -27.03
CA ALA A 170 -16.99 14.78 -26.21
C ALA A 170 -16.89 15.30 -24.77
N ILE A 171 -16.93 16.62 -24.59
CA ILE A 171 -16.96 17.24 -23.26
C ILE A 171 -18.34 17.05 -22.62
N ASP A 172 -19.40 17.22 -23.38
CA ASP A 172 -20.78 17.00 -22.92
C ASP A 172 -21.00 15.58 -22.41
N GLU A 173 -20.44 14.58 -23.08
CA GLU A 173 -20.48 13.18 -22.63
C GLU A 173 -19.74 12.99 -21.27
N CYS A 174 -18.58 13.61 -21.09
CA CYS A 174 -17.84 13.56 -19.81
C CYS A 174 -18.65 14.21 -18.69
N VAL A 175 -19.18 15.40 -18.94
CA VAL A 175 -20.04 16.14 -17.99
C VAL A 175 -21.28 15.31 -17.63
N LEU A 176 -21.93 14.70 -18.61
CA LEU A 176 -23.13 13.88 -18.41
C LEU A 176 -22.83 12.67 -17.50
N ARG A 177 -21.71 11.97 -17.70
CA ARG A 177 -21.31 10.86 -16.81
C ARG A 177 -21.09 11.32 -15.37
N ILE A 178 -20.46 12.48 -15.19
CA ILE A 178 -20.24 13.06 -13.84
C ILE A 178 -21.56 13.47 -13.20
N LEU A 179 -22.46 14.13 -13.96
CA LEU A 179 -23.77 14.53 -13.44
C LEU A 179 -24.63 13.30 -13.09
N LYS A 180 -24.60 12.24 -13.91
CA LYS A 180 -25.26 10.97 -13.63
C LYS A 180 -24.75 10.35 -12.32
N LEU A 181 -23.42 10.31 -12.12
CA LEU A 181 -22.83 9.83 -10.87
C LEU A 181 -23.32 10.63 -9.66
N LYS A 182 -23.32 11.97 -9.74
CA LYS A 182 -23.84 12.83 -8.66
C LYS A 182 -25.32 12.56 -8.37
N ASN A 183 -26.13 12.34 -9.41
CA ASN A 183 -27.55 11.97 -9.28
C ASN A 183 -27.72 10.60 -8.62
N ASP A 184 -26.95 9.59 -9.06
CA ASP A 184 -26.99 8.25 -8.50
C ASP A 184 -26.62 8.24 -7.00
N LEU A 185 -25.73 9.13 -6.60
CA LEU A 185 -25.33 9.34 -5.20
C LEU A 185 -26.33 10.17 -4.39
N GLY A 186 -27.34 10.78 -5.01
CA GLY A 186 -28.33 11.64 -4.37
C GLY A 186 -27.78 13.01 -3.93
N LEU A 187 -26.68 13.47 -4.55
CA LEU A 187 -26.00 14.71 -4.14
C LEU A 187 -26.74 15.98 -4.57
N PHE A 188 -27.66 15.88 -5.53
CA PHE A 188 -28.52 17.02 -5.89
C PHE A 188 -29.61 17.29 -4.86
N GLU A 189 -30.09 16.23 -4.19
CA GLU A 189 -31.09 16.35 -3.13
C GLU A 189 -30.43 16.66 -1.78
N ASN A 190 -29.27 16.04 -1.52
CA ASN A 190 -28.53 16.24 -0.26
C ASN A 190 -27.01 16.13 -0.47
N PRO A 191 -26.30 17.25 -0.76
CA PRO A 191 -24.86 17.25 -0.93
C PRO A 191 -24.07 16.93 0.35
N TYR A 192 -24.73 17.04 1.52
CA TYR A 192 -24.15 16.75 2.83
C TYR A 192 -24.56 15.38 3.38
N LYS A 193 -24.94 14.46 2.48
CA LYS A 193 -25.28 13.09 2.83
C LYS A 193 -24.20 12.49 3.73
N ASP A 194 -24.65 11.93 4.88
CA ASP A 194 -23.81 11.25 5.87
C ASP A 194 -22.74 12.12 6.57
N ALA A 195 -22.69 13.43 6.32
CA ALA A 195 -21.78 14.35 7.02
C ALA A 195 -22.27 14.56 8.46
N ASP A 196 -21.68 13.85 9.41
CA ASP A 196 -22.01 13.92 10.85
C ASP A 196 -20.72 13.79 11.68
N ALA A 197 -20.23 14.92 12.19
CA ALA A 197 -19.01 14.98 13.00
C ALA A 197 -19.08 14.15 14.31
N LYS A 198 -20.29 13.88 14.82
CA LYS A 198 -20.44 13.03 16.00
C LYS A 198 -20.26 11.56 15.63
N LYS A 199 -20.91 11.10 14.57
CA LYS A 199 -20.73 9.74 14.04
C LYS A 199 -19.29 9.46 13.62
N GLU A 200 -18.62 10.45 13.02
CA GLU A 200 -17.21 10.36 12.67
C GLU A 200 -16.36 10.04 13.90
N LYS A 201 -16.50 10.82 14.98
CA LYS A 201 -15.77 10.59 16.23
C LYS A 201 -16.10 9.25 16.88
N GLU A 202 -17.33 8.79 16.78
CA GLU A 202 -17.77 7.49 17.32
C GLU A 202 -17.23 6.32 16.47
N ALA A 203 -17.00 6.50 15.17
CA ALA A 203 -16.54 5.46 14.25
C ALA A 203 -15.02 5.33 14.20
N ILE A 204 -14.28 6.45 14.24
CA ILE A 204 -12.81 6.43 14.14
C ILE A 204 -12.24 5.71 15.35
N LEU A 205 -11.42 4.67 15.10
CA LEU A 205 -10.75 3.84 16.11
C LEU A 205 -11.67 3.26 17.19
N CYS A 206 -12.95 3.07 16.87
CA CYS A 206 -13.87 2.43 17.81
C CYS A 206 -13.42 0.99 18.12
N ARG A 207 -13.88 0.45 19.24
CA ARG A 207 -13.47 -0.87 19.73
C ARG A 207 -13.69 -1.98 18.70
N GLU A 208 -14.78 -1.91 17.97
CA GLU A 208 -15.15 -2.88 16.93
C GLU A 208 -14.18 -2.82 15.75
N HIS A 209 -13.81 -1.61 15.30
CA HIS A 209 -12.84 -1.43 14.22
C HIS A 209 -11.43 -1.88 14.64
N ARG A 210 -11.00 -1.56 15.86
CA ARG A 210 -9.71 -2.02 16.41
C ARG A 210 -9.68 -3.56 16.51
N ALA A 211 -10.74 -4.17 17.00
CA ALA A 211 -10.85 -5.65 17.08
C ALA A 211 -10.78 -6.31 15.69
N LEU A 212 -11.44 -5.69 14.69
CA LEU A 212 -11.38 -6.17 13.31
C LEU A 212 -9.99 -5.99 12.71
N ALA A 213 -9.33 -4.85 12.94
CA ALA A 213 -7.96 -4.59 12.49
C ALA A 213 -6.97 -5.62 13.10
N ARG A 214 -7.07 -5.89 14.41
CA ARG A 214 -6.28 -6.95 15.06
C ARG A 214 -6.52 -8.32 14.43
N LYS A 215 -7.78 -8.68 14.22
CA LYS A 215 -8.12 -9.96 13.59
C LYS A 215 -7.55 -10.06 12.18
N ALA A 216 -7.74 -9.02 11.35
CA ALA A 216 -7.22 -8.99 9.98
C ALA A 216 -5.69 -9.11 9.96
N ALA A 217 -4.98 -8.40 10.84
CA ALA A 217 -3.55 -8.51 10.98
C ALA A 217 -3.11 -9.94 11.34
N SER A 218 -3.66 -10.52 12.42
CA SER A 218 -3.26 -11.87 12.84
C SER A 218 -3.60 -12.97 11.80
N GLU A 219 -4.69 -12.82 11.04
CA GLU A 219 -5.05 -13.76 9.96
C GLU A 219 -4.19 -13.57 8.69
N SER A 220 -3.50 -12.43 8.54
CA SER A 220 -2.57 -12.18 7.42
C SER A 220 -1.15 -12.70 7.68
N PHE A 221 -0.80 -13.04 8.90
CA PHE A 221 0.56 -13.49 9.25
C PHE A 221 0.89 -14.84 8.62
N VAL A 222 2.16 -14.99 8.26
CA VAL A 222 2.67 -16.24 7.68
C VAL A 222 3.78 -16.81 8.54
N LEU A 223 3.54 -18.00 9.10
CA LEU A 223 4.57 -18.75 9.82
C LEU A 223 5.49 -19.44 8.82
N LEU A 224 6.63 -18.80 8.51
CA LEU A 224 7.60 -19.29 7.52
C LEU A 224 8.45 -20.46 8.05
N LYS A 225 8.75 -20.47 9.34
CA LYS A 225 9.53 -21.52 10.01
C LYS A 225 9.15 -21.63 11.47
N ASN A 226 9.11 -22.86 12.01
CA ASN A 226 8.99 -23.10 13.44
C ASN A 226 9.61 -24.46 13.85
N ASP A 227 10.78 -24.39 14.48
CA ASP A 227 11.46 -25.54 15.05
C ASP A 227 11.09 -25.76 16.54
N GLY A 228 9.81 -25.54 16.86
CA GLY A 228 9.24 -25.77 18.18
C GLY A 228 9.47 -24.67 19.22
N LEU A 229 9.78 -23.43 18.78
CA LEU A 229 9.86 -22.27 19.68
C LEU A 229 8.52 -21.52 19.80
N LEU A 230 7.65 -21.62 18.83
CA LEU A 230 6.32 -21.04 18.87
C LEU A 230 5.26 -22.12 19.10
N PRO A 231 4.21 -21.84 19.92
CA PRO A 231 3.99 -20.59 20.66
C PRO A 231 5.04 -20.36 21.76
N LEU A 232 5.26 -19.09 22.14
CA LEU A 232 6.22 -18.72 23.18
C LEU A 232 5.87 -19.37 24.52
N ASP A 233 6.86 -19.90 25.20
CA ASP A 233 6.73 -20.33 26.61
C ASP A 233 6.94 -19.12 27.53
N LEU A 234 5.86 -18.52 27.97
CA LEU A 234 5.87 -17.32 28.82
C LEU A 234 6.43 -17.55 30.24
N SER A 235 6.74 -18.79 30.60
CA SER A 235 7.45 -19.08 31.85
C SER A 235 8.94 -18.78 31.78
N LYS A 236 9.50 -18.62 30.58
CA LYS A 236 10.90 -18.35 30.31
C LYS A 236 11.24 -16.87 30.39
N LYS A 237 12.54 -16.59 30.55
CA LYS A 237 13.07 -15.23 30.34
C LYS A 237 13.18 -14.96 28.84
N ILE A 238 12.50 -13.93 28.38
CA ILE A 238 12.42 -13.55 26.95
C ILE A 238 12.98 -12.14 26.76
N ALA A 239 13.94 -12.00 25.85
CA ALA A 239 14.43 -10.71 25.43
C ALA A 239 13.85 -10.35 24.05
N PHE A 240 13.20 -9.20 23.94
CA PHE A 240 12.79 -8.59 22.67
C PHE A 240 13.90 -7.65 22.21
N ILE A 241 14.55 -8.00 21.11
CA ILE A 241 15.76 -7.32 20.61
C ILE A 241 15.59 -6.99 19.12
N GLY A 242 15.46 -5.72 18.78
CA GLY A 242 15.35 -5.26 17.42
C GLY A 242 14.66 -3.91 17.31
N PRO A 243 14.83 -3.22 16.17
CA PRO A 243 14.34 -1.85 15.99
C PRO A 243 12.82 -1.73 16.01
N TYR A 244 12.08 -2.82 15.79
CA TYR A 244 10.63 -2.85 15.85
C TYR A 244 10.05 -3.21 17.22
N THR A 245 10.87 -3.34 18.25
CA THR A 245 10.41 -3.63 19.61
C THR A 245 9.46 -2.56 20.15
N GLN A 246 9.81 -1.29 19.96
CA GLN A 246 9.05 -0.11 20.43
C GLN A 246 8.51 0.74 19.27
N ASN A 247 8.79 0.34 18.03
CA ASN A 247 8.41 1.14 16.87
C ASN A 247 6.90 1.07 16.64
N THR A 248 6.27 2.24 16.46
CA THR A 248 4.86 2.40 16.14
C THR A 248 4.61 2.74 14.66
N GLU A 249 5.67 2.83 13.84
CA GLU A 249 5.56 3.00 12.38
C GLU A 249 5.24 1.66 11.70
N LEU A 250 4.12 1.06 12.09
CA LEU A 250 3.67 -0.26 11.62
C LEU A 250 2.67 -0.17 10.47
N GLN A 251 2.48 1.02 9.90
CA GLN A 251 1.57 1.31 8.81
C GLN A 251 2.36 1.54 7.52
N SER A 252 1.68 1.44 6.38
CA SER A 252 2.32 1.69 5.08
C SER A 252 2.61 3.17 4.86
N SER A 253 3.42 3.49 3.84
CA SER A 253 3.73 4.87 3.41
C SER A 253 2.48 5.69 3.04
N TRP A 254 1.34 5.05 2.80
CA TRP A 254 0.06 5.69 2.49
C TRP A 254 -0.78 6.06 3.72
N ALA A 255 -0.33 5.78 4.91
CA ALA A 255 -1.00 6.22 6.15
C ALA A 255 -0.65 7.67 6.47
N PHE A 256 -1.12 8.62 5.68
CA PHE A 256 -0.82 10.05 5.84
C PHE A 256 -1.41 10.69 7.10
N THR A 257 -2.47 10.11 7.63
CA THR A 257 -3.16 10.63 8.80
C THR A 257 -3.26 9.53 9.84
N GLY A 258 -2.78 9.81 11.03
CA GLY A 258 -2.81 8.89 12.15
C GLY A 258 -1.91 9.44 13.26
N ASP A 259 -2.27 9.17 14.50
CA ASP A 259 -1.38 9.46 15.63
C ASP A 259 -0.59 8.18 15.93
N PRO A 260 0.75 8.21 15.94
CA PRO A 260 1.56 7.07 16.37
C PRO A 260 1.17 6.48 17.73
N LYS A 261 0.57 7.31 18.61
CA LYS A 261 0.05 6.87 19.91
C LYS A 261 -1.12 5.89 19.82
N ASP A 262 -1.82 5.87 18.69
CA ASP A 262 -2.92 4.92 18.47
C ASP A 262 -2.45 3.53 18.09
N THR A 263 -1.18 3.40 17.70
CA THR A 263 -0.56 2.14 17.29
C THR A 263 0.06 1.42 18.47
N VAL A 264 -0.25 0.15 18.60
CA VAL A 264 0.27 -0.72 19.67
C VAL A 264 1.57 -1.37 19.19
N SER A 265 2.68 -1.08 19.86
CA SER A 265 3.96 -1.73 19.62
C SER A 265 4.02 -3.16 20.19
N ILE A 266 5.05 -3.92 19.83
CA ILE A 266 5.30 -5.24 20.46
C ILE A 266 5.49 -5.09 21.96
N GLN A 267 6.24 -4.08 22.40
CA GLN A 267 6.49 -3.84 23.82
C GLN A 267 5.19 -3.57 24.57
N ASP A 268 4.34 -2.65 24.07
CA ASP A 268 3.05 -2.32 24.71
C ASP A 268 2.21 -3.58 24.92
N ALA A 269 2.05 -4.39 23.87
CA ALA A 269 1.28 -5.63 23.96
C ALA A 269 1.91 -6.68 24.88
N ALA A 270 3.23 -6.82 24.87
CA ALA A 270 3.93 -7.76 25.76
C ALA A 270 3.83 -7.33 27.23
N GLU A 271 3.92 -6.04 27.53
CA GLU A 271 3.78 -5.52 28.89
C GLU A 271 2.36 -5.73 29.44
N GLU A 272 1.35 -5.82 28.60
CA GLU A 272 -0.04 -6.12 29.01
C GLU A 272 -0.24 -7.60 29.41
N CYS A 273 0.50 -8.53 28.81
CA CYS A 273 0.20 -9.96 28.95
C CYS A 273 1.35 -10.80 29.54
N MET A 274 2.54 -10.23 29.73
CA MET A 274 3.74 -10.95 30.18
C MET A 274 4.24 -10.41 31.54
N ASP A 275 4.95 -11.27 32.27
CA ASP A 275 5.59 -10.90 33.53
C ASP A 275 6.83 -10.00 33.27
N ALA A 276 6.78 -8.76 33.76
CA ALA A 276 7.85 -7.78 33.61
C ALA A 276 9.20 -8.25 34.21
N SER A 277 9.21 -9.18 35.17
CA SER A 277 10.44 -9.76 35.70
C SER A 277 11.11 -10.77 34.78
N ARG A 278 10.44 -11.18 33.71
CA ARG A 278 10.85 -12.19 32.73
C ARG A 278 11.04 -11.64 31.32
N THR A 279 10.73 -10.37 31.12
CA THR A 279 10.82 -9.70 29.82
C THR A 279 11.84 -8.57 29.84
N SER A 280 12.56 -8.40 28.75
CA SER A 280 13.40 -7.23 28.52
C SER A 280 13.24 -6.75 27.08
N PHE A 281 13.38 -5.44 26.88
CA PHE A 281 13.15 -4.79 25.60
C PHE A 281 14.34 -3.91 25.24
N THR A 282 14.94 -4.13 24.07
CA THR A 282 16.13 -3.41 23.63
C THR A 282 16.08 -3.24 22.11
N PRO A 283 16.13 -2.02 21.55
CA PRO A 283 16.16 -1.85 20.10
C PRO A 283 17.42 -2.41 19.45
N GLY A 284 18.56 -2.36 20.10
CA GLY A 284 19.83 -2.92 19.65
C GLY A 284 20.49 -2.23 18.46
N CYS A 285 19.70 -1.71 17.55
CA CYS A 285 20.10 -0.86 16.43
C CYS A 285 18.90 -0.04 15.92
N PRO A 286 19.11 1.00 15.10
CA PRO A 286 18.03 1.67 14.36
C PRO A 286 17.50 0.79 13.23
N VAL A 287 16.35 1.18 12.64
CA VAL A 287 15.79 0.50 11.45
C VAL A 287 16.75 0.57 10.27
N LEU A 288 17.40 1.73 10.05
CA LEU A 288 18.31 2.01 8.95
C LEU A 288 19.69 2.39 9.44
N GLY A 289 20.73 2.04 8.68
CA GLY A 289 22.09 2.55 8.89
C GLY A 289 22.25 4.02 8.50
N ASN A 290 23.30 4.67 9.01
CA ASN A 290 23.61 6.07 8.70
C ASN A 290 23.92 6.34 7.22
N ASP A 291 24.24 5.31 6.47
CA ASP A 291 24.54 5.35 5.03
C ASP A 291 23.28 5.34 4.15
N VAL A 292 22.12 5.13 4.75
CA VAL A 292 20.87 5.03 4.03
C VAL A 292 20.09 6.34 4.12
N VAL A 293 19.79 6.93 2.96
CA VAL A 293 18.88 8.07 2.82
C VAL A 293 17.66 7.60 2.04
N LEU A 294 16.48 7.68 2.64
CA LEU A 294 15.22 7.41 1.96
C LEU A 294 14.53 8.70 1.58
N THR A 295 14.04 8.76 0.36
CA THR A 295 13.23 9.87 -0.13
C THR A 295 11.85 9.34 -0.45
N GLY A 296 10.81 9.92 0.13
CA GLY A 296 9.41 9.59 -0.11
C GLY A 296 8.58 10.85 -0.30
N PHE A 297 7.26 10.70 -0.47
CA PHE A 297 6.33 11.84 -0.61
C PHE A 297 6.38 12.83 0.55
N THR A 298 6.74 12.38 1.74
CA THR A 298 6.80 13.18 2.97
C THR A 298 8.16 13.82 3.24
N GLY A 299 9.12 13.66 2.31
CA GLY A 299 10.47 14.20 2.45
C GLY A 299 11.56 13.13 2.54
N SER A 300 12.75 13.51 3.02
CA SER A 300 13.87 12.60 3.17
C SER A 300 14.04 12.20 4.63
N VAL A 301 14.27 10.91 4.85
CA VAL A 301 14.60 10.34 6.16
C VAL A 301 16.07 9.93 6.15
N ASN A 302 16.82 10.45 7.10
CA ASN A 302 18.18 10.04 7.41
C ASN A 302 18.29 9.92 8.92
N GLN A 303 18.64 8.74 9.41
CA GLN A 303 18.90 8.50 10.84
C GLN A 303 20.39 8.73 11.08
N ALA A 304 20.73 9.84 11.72
CA ALA A 304 22.11 10.13 12.15
C ALA A 304 22.29 9.72 13.61
N ILE A 305 22.87 8.55 13.83
CA ILE A 305 23.24 8.04 15.16
C ILE A 305 24.78 7.98 15.26
N SER A 306 25.33 8.39 16.40
CA SER A 306 26.79 8.30 16.61
C SER A 306 27.28 6.85 16.69
N ASN A 307 28.56 6.62 16.36
CA ASN A 307 29.16 5.29 16.48
C ASN A 307 29.21 4.80 17.95
N GLU A 308 29.36 5.72 18.88
CA GLU A 308 29.32 5.45 20.31
C GLU A 308 27.95 4.93 20.73
N GLU A 309 26.89 5.62 20.34
CA GLU A 309 25.51 5.24 20.62
C GLU A 309 25.14 3.90 19.99
N LEU A 310 25.53 3.66 18.73
CA LEU A 310 25.34 2.36 18.08
C LEU A 310 26.05 1.23 18.82
N SER A 311 27.27 1.49 19.32
CA SER A 311 28.03 0.53 20.07
C SER A 311 27.37 0.21 21.42
N GLU A 312 26.85 1.21 22.11
CA GLU A 312 26.11 1.05 23.37
C GLU A 312 24.80 0.26 23.15
N MET A 313 24.03 0.60 22.13
CA MET A 313 22.80 -0.12 21.77
C MET A 313 23.09 -1.61 21.51
N LYS A 314 24.10 -1.91 20.71
CA LYS A 314 24.52 -3.28 20.37
C LYS A 314 25.01 -4.04 21.59
N ALA A 315 25.78 -3.39 22.47
CA ALA A 315 26.28 -4.00 23.71
C ALA A 315 25.13 -4.36 24.68
N ALA A 316 24.15 -3.45 24.84
CA ALA A 316 22.97 -3.71 25.65
C ALA A 316 22.15 -4.88 25.12
N ALA A 317 21.97 -4.96 23.78
CA ALA A 317 21.29 -6.06 23.14
C ALA A 317 21.97 -7.42 23.35
N ILE A 318 23.30 -7.47 23.21
CA ILE A 318 24.08 -8.70 23.44
C ILE A 318 23.97 -9.14 24.91
N GLN A 319 23.98 -8.20 25.85
CA GLN A 319 23.81 -8.51 27.26
C GLN A 319 22.42 -9.07 27.55
N ALA A 320 21.37 -8.44 27.03
CA ALA A 320 19.98 -8.92 27.17
C ALA A 320 19.82 -10.33 26.58
N ALA A 321 20.43 -10.60 25.42
CA ALA A 321 20.40 -11.91 24.78
C ALA A 321 21.08 -13.01 25.61
N ARG A 322 22.19 -12.69 26.33
CA ARG A 322 22.88 -13.64 27.24
C ARG A 322 22.07 -13.98 28.47
N GLU A 323 21.27 -13.04 28.95
CA GLU A 323 20.46 -13.22 30.17
C GLU A 323 19.11 -13.90 29.89
N ALA A 324 18.70 -13.96 28.64
CA ALA A 324 17.45 -14.56 28.20
C ALA A 324 17.61 -16.04 27.85
N GLU A 325 16.53 -16.80 28.02
CA GLU A 325 16.40 -18.19 27.53
C GLU A 325 15.95 -18.26 26.08
N LEU A 326 15.27 -17.21 25.64
CA LEU A 326 14.71 -17.05 24.29
C LEU A 326 14.80 -15.59 23.88
N VAL A 327 15.08 -15.37 22.59
CA VAL A 327 15.14 -14.03 22.01
C VAL A 327 14.10 -13.90 20.91
N VAL A 328 13.29 -12.85 20.95
CA VAL A 328 12.41 -12.43 19.86
C VAL A 328 13.06 -11.24 19.18
N MET A 329 13.34 -11.36 17.89
CA MET A 329 13.98 -10.31 17.09
C MET A 329 12.98 -9.70 16.08
N PRO A 330 12.34 -8.57 16.42
CA PRO A 330 11.52 -7.83 15.50
C PRO A 330 12.40 -6.98 14.57
N LEU A 331 12.55 -7.45 13.33
CA LEU A 331 13.40 -6.89 12.28
C LEU A 331 12.55 -6.51 11.05
N GLY A 332 13.03 -5.64 10.20
CA GLY A 332 12.28 -5.31 9.00
C GLY A 332 12.79 -4.15 8.17
N GLU A 333 12.05 -3.84 7.13
CA GLU A 333 12.24 -2.66 6.30
C GLU A 333 11.62 -1.42 6.95
N HIS A 334 12.19 -0.25 6.69
CA HIS A 334 11.50 1.00 6.95
C HIS A 334 10.27 1.11 6.03
N PHE A 335 9.15 1.64 6.52
CA PHE A 335 7.89 1.72 5.74
C PHE A 335 8.03 2.47 4.41
N LEU A 336 9.01 3.37 4.26
CA LEU A 336 9.34 4.06 2.99
C LEU A 336 10.21 3.20 2.05
N GLN A 337 10.64 2.02 2.43
CA GLN A 337 11.41 1.13 1.54
C GLN A 337 10.53 0.27 0.65
N SER A 338 9.23 0.25 0.90
CA SER A 338 8.23 -0.44 0.06
C SER A 338 7.03 0.47 -0.17
N GLY A 339 6.29 0.21 -1.26
CA GLY A 339 5.13 1.01 -1.67
C GLY A 339 5.42 1.90 -2.86
N GLU A 340 4.60 2.92 -3.04
CA GLU A 340 4.65 3.80 -4.19
C GLU A 340 5.96 4.58 -4.31
N ALA A 341 6.41 4.79 -5.52
CA ALA A 341 7.66 5.46 -5.89
C ALA A 341 8.93 4.77 -5.37
N THR A 342 8.85 3.52 -4.94
CA THR A 342 10.00 2.77 -4.43
C THR A 342 10.38 1.61 -5.35
N SER A 343 11.69 1.40 -5.51
CA SER A 343 12.24 0.22 -6.16
C SER A 343 13.52 -0.22 -5.47
N ARG A 344 13.79 -1.53 -5.45
CA ARG A 344 14.99 -2.09 -4.83
C ARG A 344 15.63 -3.14 -5.73
N ALA A 345 16.95 -3.00 -5.94
CA ALA A 345 17.74 -3.99 -6.67
C ALA A 345 18.11 -5.20 -5.78
N PHE A 346 18.28 -4.97 -4.47
CA PHE A 346 18.59 -6.00 -3.49
C PHE A 346 17.47 -6.07 -2.46
N LEU A 347 17.01 -7.29 -2.18
CA LEU A 347 15.88 -7.55 -1.29
C LEU A 347 16.34 -7.94 0.13
N ASP A 348 17.51 -7.50 0.53
CA ASP A 348 18.09 -7.80 1.83
C ASP A 348 17.48 -6.91 2.93
N LEU A 349 17.46 -7.43 4.16
CA LEU A 349 17.27 -6.60 5.35
C LEU A 349 18.42 -5.56 5.47
N PRO A 350 18.19 -4.42 6.11
CA PRO A 350 19.26 -3.46 6.39
C PRO A 350 20.46 -4.12 7.09
N GLU A 351 21.67 -3.89 6.58
CA GLU A 351 22.87 -4.60 7.09
C GLU A 351 23.10 -4.38 8.59
N ILE A 352 22.77 -3.20 9.09
CA ILE A 352 22.88 -2.91 10.53
C ILE A 352 22.03 -3.86 11.40
N GLN A 353 20.87 -4.30 10.88
CA GLN A 353 20.03 -5.29 11.57
C GLN A 353 20.60 -6.70 11.41
N MET A 354 21.20 -7.02 10.27
CA MET A 354 21.87 -8.31 10.05
C MET A 354 23.11 -8.46 10.92
N GLU A 355 23.86 -7.38 11.13
CA GLU A 355 24.97 -7.35 12.10
C GLU A 355 24.50 -7.60 13.54
N LEU A 356 23.36 -6.99 13.92
CA LEU A 356 22.75 -7.24 15.23
C LEU A 356 22.29 -8.70 15.33
N PHE A 357 21.62 -9.23 14.33
CA PHE A 357 21.16 -10.62 14.29
C PHE A 357 22.32 -11.61 14.48
N ARG A 358 23.43 -11.42 13.75
CA ARG A 358 24.62 -12.26 13.87
C ARG A 358 25.22 -12.18 15.28
N ALA A 359 25.33 -10.98 15.83
CA ALA A 359 25.90 -10.78 17.19
C ALA A 359 25.04 -11.41 18.29
N VAL A 360 23.72 -11.35 18.16
CA VAL A 360 22.78 -12.01 19.08
C VAL A 360 22.86 -13.52 18.93
N TYR A 361 22.90 -14.05 17.70
CA TYR A 361 22.98 -15.48 17.43
C TYR A 361 24.21 -16.14 18.06
N GLU A 362 25.37 -15.46 18.07
CA GLU A 362 26.60 -15.98 18.68
C GLU A 362 26.48 -16.21 20.19
N VAL A 363 25.57 -15.53 20.85
CA VAL A 363 25.41 -15.65 22.32
C VAL A 363 24.12 -16.38 22.72
N ASN A 364 23.13 -16.40 21.86
CA ASN A 364 21.86 -17.11 22.08
C ASN A 364 21.24 -17.57 20.76
N PRO A 365 21.28 -18.86 20.41
CA PRO A 365 20.72 -19.38 19.18
C PRO A 365 19.20 -19.62 19.22
N ASN A 366 18.55 -19.43 20.36
CA ASN A 366 17.10 -19.62 20.50
C ASN A 366 16.36 -18.35 20.03
N ILE A 367 16.40 -18.09 18.73
CA ILE A 367 15.86 -16.88 18.13
C ILE A 367 14.56 -17.16 17.39
N VAL A 368 13.55 -16.33 17.67
CA VAL A 368 12.35 -16.12 16.87
C VAL A 368 12.51 -14.79 16.14
N VAL A 369 12.46 -14.77 14.82
CA VAL A 369 12.46 -13.53 14.04
C VAL A 369 11.01 -13.17 13.69
N VAL A 370 10.63 -11.92 13.94
CA VAL A 370 9.36 -11.32 13.53
C VAL A 370 9.68 -10.27 12.47
N LEU A 371 9.16 -10.46 11.24
CA LEU A 371 9.52 -9.65 10.09
C LEU A 371 8.46 -8.61 9.77
N PHE A 372 8.90 -7.34 9.72
CA PHE A 372 8.09 -6.19 9.30
C PHE A 372 8.55 -5.71 7.93
N ASN A 373 7.74 -5.87 6.91
CA ASN A 373 8.08 -5.44 5.54
C ASN A 373 6.85 -5.31 4.65
N GLY A 374 7.01 -4.65 3.52
CA GLY A 374 5.97 -4.50 2.51
C GLY A 374 6.21 -5.32 1.24
N ARG A 375 7.24 -6.18 1.23
CA ARG A 375 7.61 -7.05 0.11
C ARG A 375 8.35 -8.29 0.60
N PRO A 376 8.38 -9.41 -0.15
CA PRO A 376 9.23 -10.56 0.18
C PRO A 376 10.72 -10.15 0.23
N LEU A 377 11.42 -10.60 1.27
CA LEU A 377 12.84 -10.32 1.49
C LEU A 377 13.69 -11.58 1.33
N ASP A 378 15.00 -11.40 1.08
CA ASP A 378 15.96 -12.50 1.11
C ASP A 378 16.29 -12.89 2.54
N LEU A 379 15.81 -14.05 2.94
CA LEU A 379 15.95 -14.59 4.30
C LEU A 379 16.93 -15.75 4.38
N ARG A 380 17.80 -15.98 3.37
CA ARG A 380 18.68 -17.16 3.34
C ARG A 380 19.50 -17.34 4.60
N GLU A 381 20.13 -16.28 5.11
CA GLU A 381 20.93 -16.38 6.35
C GLU A 381 20.05 -16.59 7.59
N ILE A 382 18.97 -15.82 7.72
CA ILE A 382 18.02 -15.91 8.83
C ILE A 382 17.39 -17.31 8.87
N SER A 383 16.97 -17.84 7.73
CA SER A 383 16.31 -19.14 7.65
C SER A 383 17.20 -20.31 8.09
N GLN A 384 18.52 -20.18 7.96
CA GLN A 384 19.48 -21.19 8.42
C GLN A 384 19.71 -21.14 9.93
N LYS A 385 19.62 -19.97 10.55
CA LYS A 385 20.02 -19.72 11.95
C LYS A 385 18.83 -19.57 12.90
N ALA A 386 17.80 -18.83 12.53
CA ALA A 386 16.62 -18.65 13.38
C ALA A 386 15.82 -19.95 13.52
N ARG A 387 15.31 -20.21 14.71
CA ARG A 387 14.48 -21.39 15.00
C ARG A 387 13.00 -21.19 14.64
N ALA A 388 12.53 -19.95 14.65
CA ALA A 388 11.21 -19.62 14.12
C ALA A 388 11.25 -18.28 13.37
N ILE A 389 10.39 -18.13 12.35
CA ILE A 389 10.27 -16.92 11.53
C ILE A 389 8.78 -16.68 11.31
N LEU A 390 8.30 -15.54 11.77
CA LEU A 390 6.94 -15.07 11.57
C LEU A 390 6.97 -13.82 10.69
N GLU A 391 6.33 -13.87 9.54
CA GLU A 391 6.11 -12.74 8.65
C GLU A 391 4.83 -12.00 9.05
N VAL A 392 4.95 -10.74 9.41
CA VAL A 392 3.81 -9.94 9.89
C VAL A 392 3.45 -8.77 8.97
N TRP A 393 4.20 -8.59 7.89
CA TRP A 393 4.02 -7.50 6.93
C TRP A 393 4.09 -6.12 7.61
N LEU A 394 3.14 -5.24 7.30
CA LEU A 394 2.88 -3.97 7.99
C LEU A 394 1.53 -4.10 8.71
N PRO A 395 1.51 -4.55 9.96
CA PRO A 395 0.28 -5.03 10.62
C PRO A 395 -0.66 -3.91 11.09
N GLY A 396 -0.26 -2.64 10.94
CA GLY A 396 -1.09 -1.50 11.25
C GLY A 396 -1.30 -1.24 12.74
N THR A 397 -2.36 -0.50 13.05
CA THR A 397 -2.65 0.06 14.38
C THR A 397 -2.65 -0.97 15.53
N GLU A 398 -3.10 -2.20 15.28
CA GLU A 398 -3.18 -3.27 16.28
C GLU A 398 -2.05 -4.30 16.17
N GLY A 399 -0.93 -3.93 15.50
CA GLY A 399 0.15 -4.84 15.19
C GLY A 399 0.71 -5.59 16.39
N GLY A 400 1.02 -4.90 17.46
CA GLY A 400 1.54 -5.54 18.69
C GLY A 400 0.57 -6.54 19.30
N HIS A 401 -0.73 -6.20 19.37
CA HIS A 401 -1.75 -7.12 19.88
C HIS A 401 -2.04 -8.31 18.96
N ALA A 402 -1.73 -8.19 17.65
CA ALA A 402 -1.99 -9.23 16.69
C ALA A 402 -0.88 -10.31 16.70
N ILE A 403 0.37 -9.89 17.02
CA ILE A 403 1.56 -10.74 17.15
C ILE A 403 1.50 -11.54 18.45
#